data_9e9f005a5b9b26fc2b6d1b9a914ad5e6
#
_entry.id   9e9f005a5b9b26fc2b6d1b9a914ad5e6
#
_cell.length_a   1.000
_cell.length_b   1.000
_cell.length_c   1.000
_cell.angle_alpha   90.00
_cell.angle_beta   90.00
_cell.angle_gamma   90.00
#
_symmetry.space_group_name_H-M   'P 1'
#
loop_
_entity.id
_entity.type
_entity.pdbx_description
1 polymer ?
#
loop_
_entity_poly.entity_id
_entity_poly.type
_entity_poly.pdbx_seq_one_letter_code
_entity_poly.pdbx_strand_id
1 'polypeptide(L)'
;MPEVDVRLERVTKLFGEVAAVDDLSLDIATNEFFSLLGPSGCGKTTTLRVIGGFEDPTYGTVYLGGRDVTDLPPYQRDVNTVFQSYALFPHLDVYENVAFGLRRKKVEKSEIDRRVTEALRLVDLAGFERRKPGKMSGGQQQRVALARALVNRPRVLLLDEPLGALDLKLRKQMQLELKTIQQEVGITFIYVTHDQEEAMTMSNRLAVMRHGRIEQLGAPEDVYEHPATEFVAGFLGASNLLDGEVSSLNGRAQIRLSSGETVVAGDPSIDAGVGSSVRVGVRPEKISIVSQEEPAASGRNHVDGTVRLATYIGVNYQYRVDGPGGRQLTVFVQNQGAAGSHPSVGQRVRLEWLPEHTFVVEPSGESLDQEEEER
;
A
#
# COMPACT_ATOMS: atom_id res chain seq x y z
N MET A 1 -6.10 23.11 10.21
CA MET A 1 -5.37 22.09 9.43
C MET A 1 -4.76 21.13 10.43
N PRO A 2 -4.71 19.83 10.18
CA PRO A 2 -3.98 18.93 11.07
C PRO A 2 -2.51 19.37 11.18
N GLU A 3 -1.92 19.16 12.35
CA GLU A 3 -0.49 19.42 12.55
C GLU A 3 0.32 18.46 11.68
N VAL A 4 1.39 18.94 11.03
CA VAL A 4 2.21 18.19 10.08
C VAL A 4 3.55 17.85 10.73
N ASP A 5 3.87 16.56 10.84
CA ASP A 5 5.15 16.11 11.37
C ASP A 5 6.24 16.07 10.31
N VAL A 6 5.91 15.66 9.07
CA VAL A 6 6.87 15.64 7.96
C VAL A 6 6.28 16.40 6.78
N ARG A 7 7.05 17.33 6.24
CA ARG A 7 6.75 17.99 4.97
C ARG A 7 7.93 17.90 4.05
N LEU A 8 7.69 17.43 2.85
CA LEU A 8 8.60 17.48 1.72
C LEU A 8 8.11 18.56 0.75
N GLU A 9 8.99 19.49 0.39
CA GLU A 9 8.67 20.56 -0.57
C GLU A 9 9.56 20.40 -1.79
N ARG A 10 8.97 19.92 -2.91
CA ARG A 10 9.61 19.78 -4.22
C ARG A 10 10.95 19.02 -4.15
N VAL A 11 10.98 17.95 -3.36
CA VAL A 11 12.19 17.18 -3.13
C VAL A 11 12.52 16.37 -4.39
N THR A 12 13.77 16.56 -4.87
CA THR A 12 14.35 15.79 -5.97
C THR A 12 15.67 15.17 -5.51
N LYS A 13 15.87 13.89 -5.79
CA LYS A 13 17.14 13.19 -5.56
C LYS A 13 17.63 12.56 -6.84
N LEU A 14 18.80 13.03 -7.29
CA LEU A 14 19.48 12.48 -8.46
C LEU A 14 20.65 11.59 -8.05
N PHE A 15 20.81 10.46 -8.72
CA PHE A 15 22.00 9.63 -8.72
C PHE A 15 22.58 9.64 -10.15
N GLY A 16 23.58 10.47 -10.38
CA GLY A 16 24.03 10.80 -11.73
C GLY A 16 22.92 11.48 -12.52
N GLU A 17 22.50 10.86 -13.63
CA GLU A 17 21.41 11.37 -14.49
C GLU A 17 20.02 10.79 -14.10
N VAL A 18 19.98 9.82 -13.19
CA VAL A 18 18.72 9.14 -12.81
C VAL A 18 18.07 9.87 -11.64
N ALA A 19 16.82 10.29 -11.83
CA ALA A 19 15.98 10.83 -10.76
C ALA A 19 15.33 9.68 -9.98
N ALA A 20 15.87 9.35 -8.80
CA ALA A 20 15.29 8.38 -7.91
C ALA A 20 14.06 8.92 -7.15
N VAL A 21 14.01 10.22 -6.92
CA VAL A 21 12.86 11.00 -6.44
C VAL A 21 12.78 12.25 -7.29
N ASP A 22 11.59 12.58 -7.79
CA ASP A 22 11.40 13.65 -8.77
C ASP A 22 10.24 14.59 -8.37
N ASP A 23 10.60 15.84 -8.01
CA ASP A 23 9.69 16.94 -7.62
C ASP A 23 8.60 16.54 -6.62
N LEU A 24 8.96 15.74 -5.61
CA LEU A 24 8.05 15.15 -4.66
C LEU A 24 7.66 16.16 -3.59
N SER A 25 6.35 16.46 -3.49
CA SER A 25 5.75 17.27 -2.43
C SER A 25 4.76 16.42 -1.64
N LEU A 26 4.91 16.36 -0.31
CA LEU A 26 4.14 15.48 0.56
C LEU A 26 4.04 16.04 1.97
N ASP A 27 2.83 16.08 2.53
CA ASP A 27 2.57 16.34 3.95
C ASP A 27 2.11 15.06 4.64
N ILE A 28 2.76 14.72 5.78
CA ILE A 28 2.37 13.61 6.64
C ILE A 28 1.94 14.20 7.99
N ALA A 29 0.72 13.90 8.39
CA ALA A 29 0.13 14.46 9.60
C ALA A 29 0.71 13.84 10.87
N THR A 30 0.60 14.57 11.99
CA THR A 30 0.97 14.07 13.32
C THR A 30 0.13 12.85 13.69
N ASN A 31 0.77 11.83 14.28
CA ASN A 31 0.15 10.56 14.69
C ASN A 31 -0.41 9.73 13.51
N GLU A 32 0.01 9.99 12.30
CA GLU A 32 -0.40 9.24 11.12
C GLU A 32 0.44 7.96 10.95
N PHE A 33 -0.21 6.85 10.58
CA PHE A 33 0.47 5.70 9.98
C PHE A 33 0.44 5.89 8.47
N PHE A 34 1.55 6.30 7.90
CA PHE A 34 1.68 6.64 6.48
C PHE A 34 2.52 5.59 5.74
N SER A 35 2.06 5.08 4.61
CA SER A 35 2.82 4.12 3.81
C SER A 35 3.25 4.68 2.46
N LEU A 36 4.50 4.41 2.10
CA LEU A 36 5.03 4.54 0.74
C LEU A 36 4.99 3.16 0.09
N LEU A 37 4.19 2.99 -0.94
CA LEU A 37 3.92 1.75 -1.64
C LEU A 37 4.30 1.87 -3.12
N GLY A 38 4.79 0.82 -3.75
CA GLY A 38 5.14 0.83 -5.18
C GLY A 38 6.13 -0.27 -5.55
N PRO A 39 6.42 -0.47 -6.83
CA PRO A 39 7.37 -1.47 -7.31
C PRO A 39 8.80 -1.21 -6.83
N SER A 40 9.68 -2.20 -7.01
CA SER A 40 11.10 -2.04 -6.71
C SER A 40 11.71 -0.91 -7.55
N GLY A 41 12.59 -0.11 -6.96
CA GLY A 41 13.26 0.99 -7.66
C GLY A 41 12.42 2.26 -7.88
N CYS A 42 11.15 2.35 -7.44
CA CYS A 42 10.32 3.55 -7.65
C CYS A 42 10.64 4.74 -6.72
N GLY A 43 11.64 4.65 -5.83
CA GLY A 43 12.09 5.78 -5.00
C GLY A 43 11.69 5.75 -3.51
N LYS A 44 10.91 4.76 -3.03
CA LYS A 44 10.43 4.67 -1.63
C LYS A 44 11.52 4.75 -0.58
N THR A 45 12.49 3.82 -0.64
CA THR A 45 13.64 3.78 0.29
C THR A 45 14.50 5.04 0.19
N THR A 46 14.65 5.60 -1.02
CA THR A 46 15.36 6.88 -1.21
C THR A 46 14.63 8.02 -0.51
N THR A 47 13.31 8.12 -0.66
CA THR A 47 12.48 9.10 0.04
C THR A 47 12.60 8.95 1.55
N LEU A 48 12.52 7.70 2.06
CA LEU A 48 12.70 7.43 3.49
C LEU A 48 14.08 7.88 3.99
N ARG A 49 15.15 7.61 3.22
CA ARG A 49 16.51 8.01 3.56
C ARG A 49 16.71 9.52 3.53
N VAL A 50 16.05 10.22 2.61
CA VAL A 50 16.05 11.69 2.57
C VAL A 50 15.38 12.26 3.81
N ILE A 51 14.22 11.73 4.25
CA ILE A 51 13.56 12.13 5.50
C ILE A 51 14.47 11.85 6.70
N GLY A 52 15.12 10.68 6.71
CA GLY A 52 16.04 10.27 7.79
C GLY A 52 17.39 11.01 7.82
N GLY A 53 17.73 11.75 6.76
CA GLY A 53 19.04 12.44 6.63
C GLY A 53 20.21 11.51 6.31
N PHE A 54 19.93 10.30 5.80
CA PHE A 54 20.93 9.37 5.28
C PHE A 54 21.31 9.66 3.82
N GLU A 55 20.46 10.42 3.12
CA GLU A 55 20.67 10.93 1.78
C GLU A 55 20.27 12.40 1.75
N ASP A 56 21.13 13.25 1.17
CA ASP A 56 20.80 14.66 0.97
C ASP A 56 19.95 14.80 -0.30
N PRO A 57 18.87 15.59 -0.30
CA PRO A 57 18.16 15.91 -1.52
C PRO A 57 19.06 16.70 -2.48
N THR A 58 18.87 16.51 -3.79
CA THR A 58 19.56 17.35 -4.79
C THR A 58 18.92 18.73 -4.88
N TYR A 59 17.56 18.75 -4.75
CA TYR A 59 16.75 19.97 -4.71
C TYR A 59 15.59 19.76 -3.73
N GLY A 60 15.00 20.88 -3.29
CA GLY A 60 13.86 20.88 -2.40
C GLY A 60 14.24 20.90 -0.93
N THR A 61 13.24 20.87 -0.06
CA THR A 61 13.40 21.06 1.39
C THR A 61 12.64 20.01 2.18
N VAL A 62 13.23 19.58 3.30
CA VAL A 62 12.64 18.61 4.25
C VAL A 62 12.38 19.31 5.58
N TYR A 63 11.12 19.24 6.05
CA TYR A 63 10.75 19.77 7.35
C TYR A 63 10.30 18.65 8.29
N LEU A 64 10.71 18.75 9.55
CA LEU A 64 10.23 17.90 10.65
C LEU A 64 9.65 18.79 11.76
N GLY A 65 8.35 18.61 12.06
CA GLY A 65 7.64 19.43 13.03
C GLY A 65 7.73 20.92 12.73
N GLY A 66 7.65 21.31 11.45
CA GLY A 66 7.76 22.67 10.97
C GLY A 66 9.18 23.27 10.93
N ARG A 67 10.19 22.51 11.36
CA ARG A 67 11.60 22.93 11.31
C ARG A 67 12.27 22.38 10.06
N ASP A 68 12.97 23.23 9.30
CA ASP A 68 13.85 22.82 8.21
C ASP A 68 15.03 21.96 8.77
N VAL A 69 15.13 20.74 8.24
CA VAL A 69 16.17 19.77 8.63
C VAL A 69 16.99 19.28 7.43
N THR A 70 16.88 19.96 6.29
CA THR A 70 17.47 19.53 5.01
C THR A 70 18.96 19.20 5.15
N ASP A 71 19.73 20.10 5.76
CA ASP A 71 21.18 19.94 5.94
C ASP A 71 21.58 19.27 7.27
N LEU A 72 20.60 18.82 8.07
CA LEU A 72 20.90 18.19 9.34
C LEU A 72 21.23 16.71 9.16
N PRO A 73 22.33 16.22 9.76
CA PRO A 73 22.67 14.80 9.74
C PRO A 73 21.66 13.98 10.56
N PRO A 74 21.57 12.63 10.35
CA PRO A 74 20.56 11.78 10.97
C PRO A 74 20.46 11.90 12.49
N TYR A 75 21.59 12.02 13.18
CA TYR A 75 21.63 12.07 14.66
C TYR A 75 21.11 13.39 15.25
N GLN A 76 20.87 14.41 14.44
CA GLN A 76 20.28 15.70 14.84
C GLN A 76 18.81 15.83 14.47
N ARG A 77 18.26 14.86 13.70
CA ARG A 77 16.85 14.82 13.36
C ARG A 77 16.06 14.06 14.43
N ASP A 78 14.84 14.52 14.71
CA ASP A 78 13.95 13.85 15.68
C ASP A 78 13.21 12.67 15.04
N VAL A 79 14.00 11.77 14.46
CA VAL A 79 13.52 10.53 13.82
C VAL A 79 14.34 9.34 14.30
N ASN A 80 13.75 8.16 14.26
CA ASN A 80 14.47 6.89 14.40
C ASN A 80 14.11 5.97 13.24
N THR A 81 15.02 5.08 12.86
CA THR A 81 14.84 4.18 11.72
C THR A 81 14.96 2.72 12.16
N VAL A 82 14.03 1.88 11.70
CA VAL A 82 14.14 0.43 11.70
C VAL A 82 14.46 0.01 10.27
N PHE A 83 15.65 -0.55 10.08
CA PHE A 83 16.12 -1.01 8.77
C PHE A 83 15.62 -2.43 8.48
N GLN A 84 15.56 -2.80 7.21
CA GLN A 84 15.17 -4.12 6.72
C GLN A 84 15.96 -5.28 7.38
N SER A 85 17.27 -5.08 7.63
CA SER A 85 18.14 -6.05 8.30
C SER A 85 18.09 -5.98 9.84
N TYR A 86 17.18 -5.15 10.41
CA TYR A 86 17.06 -4.82 11.83
C TYR A 86 18.29 -4.13 12.45
N ALA A 87 19.47 -4.29 11.88
CA ALA A 87 20.75 -3.69 12.31
C ALA A 87 21.00 -3.79 13.83
N LEU A 88 20.68 -4.94 14.43
CA LEU A 88 20.97 -5.18 15.85
C LEU A 88 22.45 -5.36 16.07
N PHE A 89 22.94 -4.90 17.24
CA PHE A 89 24.33 -5.13 17.66
C PHE A 89 24.47 -6.56 18.17
N PRO A 90 25.14 -7.47 17.45
CA PRO A 90 25.13 -8.91 17.77
C PRO A 90 25.93 -9.25 19.05
N HIS A 91 26.86 -8.39 19.43
CA HIS A 91 27.67 -8.55 20.64
C HIS A 91 26.98 -8.07 21.92
N LEU A 92 25.93 -7.23 21.80
CA LEU A 92 25.11 -6.71 22.89
C LEU A 92 23.92 -7.62 23.16
N ASP A 93 23.44 -7.67 24.38
CA ASP A 93 22.16 -8.31 24.73
C ASP A 93 20.97 -7.40 24.35
N VAL A 94 19.73 -7.89 24.54
CA VAL A 94 18.50 -7.16 24.22
C VAL A 94 18.43 -5.84 24.99
N TYR A 95 18.68 -5.88 26.31
CA TYR A 95 18.67 -4.67 27.15
C TYR A 95 19.68 -3.63 26.62
N GLU A 96 20.90 -4.05 26.33
CA GLU A 96 21.97 -3.18 25.85
C GLU A 96 21.67 -2.59 24.47
N ASN A 97 21.06 -3.39 23.55
CA ASN A 97 20.59 -2.91 22.26
C ASN A 97 19.58 -1.79 22.42
N VAL A 98 18.56 -1.99 23.28
CA VAL A 98 17.50 -0.99 23.50
C VAL A 98 18.05 0.23 24.23
N ALA A 99 18.89 0.06 25.26
CA ALA A 99 19.49 1.13 26.06
C ALA A 99 20.50 2.00 25.28
N PHE A 100 20.99 1.52 24.13
CA PHE A 100 22.13 2.13 23.42
C PHE A 100 21.92 3.62 23.14
N GLY A 101 20.78 4.00 22.55
CA GLY A 101 20.47 5.40 22.21
C GLY A 101 20.38 6.29 23.45
N LEU A 102 19.77 5.81 24.53
CA LEU A 102 19.64 6.56 25.79
C LEU A 102 21.00 6.79 26.46
N ARG A 103 21.89 5.78 26.44
CA ARG A 103 23.26 5.93 26.92
C ARG A 103 24.05 6.98 26.13
N ARG A 104 23.89 7.01 24.81
CA ARG A 104 24.53 8.04 23.93
C ARG A 104 24.02 9.44 24.27
N LYS A 105 22.75 9.59 24.62
CA LYS A 105 22.12 10.84 25.07
C LYS A 105 22.46 11.17 26.53
N LYS A 106 23.28 10.34 27.23
CA LYS A 106 23.69 10.51 28.64
C LYS A 106 22.49 10.59 29.59
N VAL A 107 21.43 9.85 29.31
CA VAL A 107 20.26 9.73 30.21
C VAL A 107 20.68 9.03 31.49
N GLU A 108 20.09 9.41 32.62
CA GLU A 108 20.37 8.84 33.95
C GLU A 108 19.97 7.35 33.97
N LYS A 109 20.75 6.53 34.69
CA LYS A 109 20.64 5.06 34.70
C LYS A 109 19.26 4.57 35.11
N SER A 110 18.67 5.13 36.14
CA SER A 110 17.34 4.76 36.65
C SER A 110 16.25 5.00 35.59
N GLU A 111 16.37 6.10 34.86
CA GLU A 111 15.47 6.43 33.76
C GLU A 111 15.69 5.50 32.54
N ILE A 112 16.94 5.09 32.25
CA ILE A 112 17.22 4.08 31.23
C ILE A 112 16.53 2.77 31.58
N ASP A 113 16.73 2.28 32.85
CA ASP A 113 16.12 1.03 33.31
C ASP A 113 14.60 1.05 33.21
N ARG A 114 13.96 2.16 33.55
CA ARG A 114 12.52 2.36 33.45
C ARG A 114 12.06 2.31 32.00
N ARG A 115 12.65 3.14 31.11
CA ARG A 115 12.26 3.23 29.69
C ARG A 115 12.50 1.93 28.93
N VAL A 116 13.62 1.26 29.18
CA VAL A 116 13.91 -0.04 28.54
C VAL A 116 12.89 -1.08 28.96
N THR A 117 12.53 -1.14 30.25
CA THR A 117 11.50 -2.08 30.72
C THR A 117 10.14 -1.78 30.08
N GLU A 118 9.75 -0.52 29.99
CA GLU A 118 8.51 -0.10 29.31
C GLU A 118 8.53 -0.48 27.82
N ALA A 119 9.62 -0.17 27.11
CA ALA A 119 9.75 -0.48 25.68
C ALA A 119 9.72 -1.99 25.39
N LEU A 120 10.39 -2.81 26.24
CA LEU A 120 10.36 -4.27 26.08
C LEU A 120 8.98 -4.87 26.39
N ARG A 121 8.24 -4.29 27.35
CA ARG A 121 6.85 -4.70 27.60
C ARG A 121 5.94 -4.37 26.44
N LEU A 122 6.08 -3.18 25.86
CA LEU A 122 5.30 -2.73 24.70
C LEU A 122 5.40 -3.68 23.49
N VAL A 123 6.56 -4.34 23.33
CA VAL A 123 6.80 -5.27 22.20
C VAL A 123 6.78 -6.75 22.64
N ASP A 124 6.18 -7.09 23.78
CA ASP A 124 6.07 -8.47 24.32
C ASP A 124 7.42 -9.20 24.45
N LEU A 125 8.46 -8.49 24.89
CA LEU A 125 9.80 -9.05 25.15
C LEU A 125 10.23 -8.94 26.62
N ALA A 126 9.30 -8.77 27.56
CA ALA A 126 9.61 -8.84 28.98
C ALA A 126 10.20 -10.21 29.34
N GLY A 127 11.33 -10.22 30.09
CA GLY A 127 12.07 -11.44 30.42
C GLY A 127 13.13 -11.88 29.40
N PHE A 128 13.30 -11.12 28.30
CA PHE A 128 14.30 -11.41 27.27
C PHE A 128 15.55 -10.53 27.38
N GLU A 129 15.67 -9.68 28.39
CA GLU A 129 16.67 -8.62 28.54
C GLU A 129 18.11 -9.11 28.35
N ARG A 130 18.42 -10.31 28.86
CA ARG A 130 19.77 -10.92 28.83
C ARG A 130 20.07 -11.79 27.62
N ARG A 131 19.09 -11.96 26.72
CA ARG A 131 19.30 -12.76 25.49
C ARG A 131 20.10 -11.98 24.46
N LYS A 132 20.89 -12.70 23.66
CA LYS A 132 21.59 -12.09 22.52
C LYS A 132 20.76 -12.25 21.24
N PRO A 133 20.80 -11.29 20.30
CA PRO A 133 20.06 -11.35 19.04
C PRO A 133 20.21 -12.68 18.27
N GLY A 134 21.43 -13.22 18.18
CA GLY A 134 21.69 -14.47 17.49
C GLY A 134 21.01 -15.73 18.09
N LYS A 135 20.37 -15.61 19.24
CA LYS A 135 19.58 -16.68 19.90
C LYS A 135 18.07 -16.41 19.85
N MET A 136 17.63 -15.49 18.98
CA MET A 136 16.25 -15.06 18.86
C MET A 136 15.72 -15.34 17.46
N SER A 137 14.39 -15.58 17.36
CA SER A 137 13.73 -15.67 16.05
C SER A 137 13.73 -14.33 15.31
N GLY A 138 13.51 -14.33 13.98
CA GLY A 138 13.44 -13.10 13.18
C GLY A 138 12.42 -12.10 13.73
N GLY A 139 11.19 -12.55 14.07
CA GLY A 139 10.17 -11.70 14.67
C GLY A 139 10.58 -11.14 16.04
N GLN A 140 11.30 -11.91 16.88
CA GLN A 140 11.83 -11.40 18.14
C GLN A 140 12.93 -10.34 17.90
N GLN A 141 13.80 -10.54 16.91
CA GLN A 141 14.83 -9.56 16.56
C GLN A 141 14.20 -8.26 16.05
N GLN A 142 13.15 -8.35 15.24
CA GLN A 142 12.38 -7.20 14.78
C GLN A 142 11.78 -6.42 15.96
N ARG A 143 11.14 -7.10 16.91
CA ARG A 143 10.59 -6.46 18.11
C ARG A 143 11.68 -5.76 18.95
N VAL A 144 12.88 -6.33 19.04
CA VAL A 144 14.03 -5.65 19.67
C VAL A 144 14.40 -4.38 18.93
N ALA A 145 14.46 -4.43 17.57
CA ALA A 145 14.77 -3.25 16.76
C ALA A 145 13.71 -2.16 16.92
N LEU A 146 12.43 -2.55 16.99
CA LEU A 146 11.31 -1.64 17.24
C LEU A 146 11.41 -1.01 18.65
N ALA A 147 11.65 -1.80 19.70
CA ALA A 147 11.86 -1.28 21.06
C ALA A 147 13.03 -0.30 21.13
N ARG A 148 14.16 -0.62 20.45
CA ARG A 148 15.34 0.24 20.37
C ARG A 148 15.03 1.58 19.69
N ALA A 149 14.15 1.58 18.70
CA ALA A 149 13.74 2.80 18.01
C ALA A 149 12.77 3.64 18.86
N LEU A 150 11.79 2.98 19.49
CA LEU A 150 10.74 3.65 20.28
C LEU A 150 11.22 4.20 21.63
N VAL A 151 12.21 3.56 22.28
CA VAL A 151 12.71 3.97 23.61
C VAL A 151 13.21 5.43 23.63
N ASN A 152 13.65 5.94 22.50
CA ASN A 152 14.12 7.33 22.34
C ASN A 152 12.98 8.35 22.24
N ARG A 153 11.72 7.89 22.10
CA ARG A 153 10.52 8.70 21.90
C ARG A 153 10.68 9.70 20.75
N PRO A 154 10.98 9.22 19.52
CA PRO A 154 11.13 10.10 18.38
C PRO A 154 9.77 10.72 17.98
N ARG A 155 9.78 11.85 17.29
CA ARG A 155 8.58 12.41 16.65
C ARG A 155 8.09 11.51 15.52
N VAL A 156 9.01 10.97 14.72
CA VAL A 156 8.70 10.12 13.56
C VAL A 156 9.51 8.83 13.62
N LEU A 157 8.84 7.70 13.39
CA LEU A 157 9.48 6.40 13.21
C LEU A 157 9.47 6.03 11.73
N LEU A 158 10.67 5.79 11.18
CA LEU A 158 10.88 5.36 9.80
C LEU A 158 11.07 3.84 9.77
N LEU A 159 10.33 3.15 8.92
CA LEU A 159 10.30 1.69 8.82
C LEU A 159 10.57 1.28 7.35
N ASP A 160 11.76 0.72 7.09
CA ASP A 160 12.19 0.31 5.75
C ASP A 160 12.00 -1.21 5.58
N GLU A 161 10.90 -1.63 4.96
CA GLU A 161 10.50 -3.03 4.73
C GLU A 161 10.68 -3.96 5.95
N PRO A 162 10.21 -3.59 7.15
CA PRO A 162 10.58 -4.30 8.37
C PRO A 162 10.00 -5.72 8.46
N LEU A 163 8.97 -6.05 7.66
CA LEU A 163 8.29 -7.35 7.67
C LEU A 163 8.77 -8.31 6.55
N GLY A 164 9.60 -7.83 5.62
CA GLY A 164 9.98 -8.58 4.42
C GLY A 164 10.66 -9.92 4.66
N ALA A 165 11.38 -10.08 5.79
CA ALA A 165 12.10 -11.31 6.13
C ALA A 165 11.25 -12.35 6.91
N LEU A 166 9.96 -12.07 7.19
CA LEU A 166 9.08 -12.93 8.00
C LEU A 166 8.23 -13.86 7.13
N ASP A 167 7.90 -15.03 7.67
CA ASP A 167 6.88 -15.90 7.08
C ASP A 167 5.49 -15.26 7.12
N LEU A 168 4.58 -15.73 6.26
CA LEU A 168 3.25 -15.12 6.08
C LEU A 168 2.43 -15.02 7.36
N LYS A 169 2.45 -16.08 8.21
CA LYS A 169 1.66 -16.10 9.45
C LYS A 169 2.17 -15.08 10.45
N LEU A 170 3.47 -15.04 10.65
CA LEU A 170 4.12 -14.10 11.55
C LEU A 170 3.99 -12.66 11.03
N ARG A 171 4.10 -12.46 9.71
CA ARG A 171 3.91 -11.17 9.06
C ARG A 171 2.53 -10.59 9.36
N LYS A 172 1.44 -11.36 9.16
CA LYS A 172 0.06 -10.92 9.47
C LYS A 172 -0.13 -10.56 10.95
N GLN A 173 0.47 -11.33 11.84
CA GLN A 173 0.44 -11.00 13.27
C GLN A 173 1.16 -9.69 13.55
N MET A 174 2.37 -9.51 12.99
CA MET A 174 3.18 -8.31 13.20
C MET A 174 2.56 -7.03 12.62
N GLN A 175 1.78 -7.13 11.52
CA GLN A 175 1.02 -6.00 10.98
C GLN A 175 0.04 -5.44 12.03
N LEU A 176 -0.77 -6.31 12.63
CA LEU A 176 -1.72 -5.90 13.66
C LEU A 176 -1.02 -5.32 14.91
N GLU A 177 0.08 -5.95 15.34
CA GLU A 177 0.88 -5.46 16.46
C GLU A 177 1.48 -4.08 16.18
N LEU A 178 2.07 -3.85 15.00
CA LEU A 178 2.62 -2.55 14.61
C LEU A 178 1.56 -1.45 14.62
N LYS A 179 0.35 -1.75 14.11
CA LYS A 179 -0.77 -0.80 14.14
C LYS A 179 -1.19 -0.49 15.57
N THR A 180 -1.30 -1.50 16.43
CA THR A 180 -1.64 -1.33 17.85
C THR A 180 -0.58 -0.50 18.58
N ILE A 181 0.70 -0.82 18.38
CA ILE A 181 1.82 -0.09 18.99
C ILE A 181 1.80 1.38 18.56
N GLN A 182 1.57 1.66 17.26
CA GLN A 182 1.51 3.03 16.75
C GLN A 182 0.40 3.82 17.44
N GLN A 183 -0.79 3.22 17.61
CA GLN A 183 -1.92 3.84 18.30
C GLN A 183 -1.65 4.10 19.79
N GLU A 184 -0.98 3.15 20.46
CA GLU A 184 -0.64 3.26 21.88
C GLU A 184 0.44 4.31 22.14
N VAL A 185 1.46 4.38 21.27
CA VAL A 185 2.58 5.33 21.45
C VAL A 185 2.21 6.73 20.97
N GLY A 186 1.29 6.86 20.02
CA GLY A 186 0.82 8.15 19.50
C GLY A 186 1.90 8.96 18.77
N ILE A 187 2.75 8.32 17.97
CA ILE A 187 3.76 8.96 17.12
C ILE A 187 3.51 8.67 15.65
N THR A 188 4.11 9.47 14.77
CA THR A 188 3.98 9.30 13.32
C THR A 188 4.87 8.16 12.84
N PHE A 189 4.28 7.22 12.06
CA PHE A 189 5.00 6.13 11.40
C PHE A 189 5.04 6.36 9.90
N ILE A 190 6.23 6.25 9.30
CA ILE A 190 6.41 6.21 7.85
C ILE A 190 6.92 4.82 7.49
N TYR A 191 6.13 4.08 6.73
CA TYR A 191 6.33 2.68 6.43
C TYR A 191 6.58 2.49 4.93
N VAL A 192 7.71 1.90 4.58
CA VAL A 192 8.02 1.51 3.20
C VAL A 192 7.72 0.03 3.01
N THR A 193 6.97 -0.30 1.98
CA THR A 193 6.69 -1.67 1.57
C THR A 193 6.45 -1.78 0.07
N HIS A 194 6.59 -2.99 -0.46
CA HIS A 194 6.09 -3.38 -1.78
C HIS A 194 4.86 -4.31 -1.66
N ASP A 195 4.47 -4.68 -0.44
CA ASP A 195 3.31 -5.53 -0.16
C ASP A 195 2.04 -4.67 0.02
N GLN A 196 1.08 -4.89 -0.88
CA GLN A 196 -0.19 -4.15 -0.90
C GLN A 196 -1.03 -4.45 0.34
N GLU A 197 -1.05 -5.72 0.82
CA GLU A 197 -1.82 -6.12 1.99
C GLU A 197 -1.33 -5.38 3.24
N GLU A 198 -0.01 -5.20 3.38
CA GLU A 198 0.59 -4.42 4.47
C GLU A 198 0.12 -2.96 4.46
N ALA A 199 0.26 -2.29 3.31
CA ALA A 199 -0.12 -0.90 3.17
C ALA A 199 -1.62 -0.69 3.41
N MET A 200 -2.47 -1.54 2.83
CA MET A 200 -3.93 -1.47 2.97
C MET A 200 -4.39 -1.70 4.41
N THR A 201 -3.75 -2.64 5.14
CA THR A 201 -4.19 -3.02 6.49
C THR A 201 -3.79 -2.00 7.56
N MET A 202 -2.59 -1.42 7.44
CA MET A 202 -2.01 -0.63 8.52
C MET A 202 -2.20 0.88 8.37
N SER A 203 -2.28 1.39 7.14
CA SER A 203 -2.16 2.83 6.89
C SER A 203 -3.44 3.61 7.21
N ASN A 204 -3.26 4.86 7.62
CA ASN A 204 -4.29 5.87 7.58
C ASN A 204 -4.38 6.48 6.17
N ARG A 205 -3.22 6.76 5.57
CA ARG A 205 -3.06 7.15 4.17
C ARG A 205 -1.87 6.41 3.57
N LEU A 206 -1.91 6.17 2.28
CA LEU A 206 -0.81 5.62 1.52
C LEU A 206 -0.54 6.45 0.26
N ALA A 207 0.72 6.48 -0.16
CA ALA A 207 1.13 7.01 -1.45
C ALA A 207 1.61 5.86 -2.34
N VAL A 208 0.98 5.68 -3.49
CA VAL A 208 1.46 4.79 -4.54
C VAL A 208 2.50 5.54 -5.36
N MET A 209 3.73 5.02 -5.39
CA MET A 209 4.86 5.64 -6.08
C MET A 209 5.21 4.88 -7.35
N ARG A 210 5.56 5.63 -8.41
CA ARG A 210 6.10 5.13 -9.67
C ARG A 210 7.12 6.13 -10.22
N HIS A 211 8.26 5.66 -10.71
CA HIS A 211 9.31 6.49 -11.35
C HIS A 211 9.71 7.74 -10.55
N GLY A 212 9.87 7.61 -9.23
CA GLY A 212 10.26 8.71 -8.34
C GLY A 212 9.15 9.71 -7.98
N ARG A 213 7.92 9.50 -8.44
CA ARG A 213 6.76 10.38 -8.22
C ARG A 213 5.64 9.65 -7.49
N ILE A 214 4.72 10.43 -6.91
CA ILE A 214 3.46 9.91 -6.36
C ILE A 214 2.42 9.87 -7.49
N GLU A 215 1.93 8.69 -7.81
CA GLU A 215 0.82 8.48 -8.75
C GLU A 215 -0.52 8.80 -8.11
N GLN A 216 -0.70 8.33 -6.86
CA GLN A 216 -1.93 8.60 -6.10
C GLN A 216 -1.62 8.60 -4.60
N LEU A 217 -2.34 9.46 -3.87
CA LEU A 217 -2.26 9.62 -2.43
C LEU A 217 -3.69 9.65 -1.86
N GLY A 218 -3.98 8.82 -0.86
CA GLY A 218 -5.30 8.80 -0.24
C GLY A 218 -5.42 7.78 0.90
N ALA A 219 -6.63 7.67 1.44
CA ALA A 219 -6.97 6.56 2.33
C ALA A 219 -6.92 5.23 1.54
N PRO A 220 -6.56 4.10 2.17
CA PRO A 220 -6.47 2.81 1.48
C PRO A 220 -7.71 2.45 0.66
N GLU A 221 -8.89 2.62 1.24
CA GLU A 221 -10.16 2.32 0.58
C GLU A 221 -10.39 3.21 -0.65
N ASP A 222 -10.12 4.52 -0.54
CA ASP A 222 -10.28 5.45 -1.67
C ASP A 222 -9.35 5.12 -2.83
N VAL A 223 -8.07 4.80 -2.54
CA VAL A 223 -7.08 4.49 -3.58
C VAL A 223 -7.40 3.15 -4.26
N TYR A 224 -8.00 2.20 -3.52
CA TYR A 224 -8.41 0.90 -4.06
C TYR A 224 -9.68 1.00 -4.91
N GLU A 225 -10.73 1.65 -4.40
CA GLU A 225 -12.04 1.73 -5.08
C GLU A 225 -12.04 2.77 -6.21
N HIS A 226 -11.24 3.84 -6.10
CA HIS A 226 -11.17 4.96 -7.06
C HIS A 226 -9.72 5.18 -7.53
N PRO A 227 -9.12 4.22 -8.24
CA PRO A 227 -7.76 4.38 -8.76
C PRO A 227 -7.70 5.51 -9.78
N ALA A 228 -6.70 6.40 -9.66
CA ALA A 228 -6.53 7.53 -10.56
C ALA A 228 -5.96 7.13 -11.93
N THR A 229 -5.17 6.06 -11.98
CA THR A 229 -4.51 5.61 -13.20
C THR A 229 -4.66 4.09 -13.37
N GLU A 230 -4.46 3.64 -14.61
CA GLU A 230 -4.43 2.21 -14.93
C GLU A 230 -3.34 1.47 -14.11
N PHE A 231 -2.19 2.13 -13.91
CA PHE A 231 -1.12 1.59 -13.09
C PHE A 231 -1.60 1.32 -11.65
N VAL A 232 -2.23 2.30 -11.00
CA VAL A 232 -2.74 2.12 -9.63
C VAL A 232 -3.80 1.02 -9.58
N ALA A 233 -4.71 0.98 -10.57
CA ALA A 233 -5.74 -0.04 -10.67
C ALA A 233 -5.17 -1.47 -10.74
N GLY A 234 -4.14 -1.68 -11.56
CA GLY A 234 -3.47 -2.98 -11.71
C GLY A 234 -2.50 -3.30 -10.58
N PHE A 235 -1.83 -2.28 -10.02
CA PHE A 235 -0.87 -2.46 -8.94
C PHE A 235 -1.55 -2.83 -7.62
N LEU A 236 -2.71 -2.26 -7.28
CA LEU A 236 -3.44 -2.54 -6.03
C LEU A 236 -4.42 -3.72 -6.13
N GLY A 237 -4.05 -4.75 -6.83
CA GLY A 237 -4.83 -5.98 -6.98
C GLY A 237 -5.38 -6.19 -8.38
N ALA A 238 -6.05 -7.31 -8.57
CA ALA A 238 -6.64 -7.62 -9.86
C ALA A 238 -7.74 -6.63 -10.23
N SER A 239 -7.75 -6.20 -11.50
CA SER A 239 -8.79 -5.36 -12.08
C SER A 239 -9.20 -5.88 -13.45
N ASN A 240 -10.48 -5.90 -13.71
CA ASN A 240 -10.99 -6.15 -15.05
C ASN A 240 -11.07 -4.81 -15.78
N LEU A 241 -10.24 -4.62 -16.79
CA LEU A 241 -10.19 -3.39 -17.59
C LEU A 241 -10.75 -3.64 -18.97
N LEU A 242 -11.76 -2.85 -19.37
CA LEU A 242 -12.44 -2.92 -20.65
C LEU A 242 -12.28 -1.61 -21.40
N ASP A 243 -11.94 -1.67 -22.70
CA ASP A 243 -11.83 -0.48 -23.53
C ASP A 243 -13.22 0.03 -23.91
N GLY A 244 -13.41 1.33 -23.86
CA GLY A 244 -14.66 1.99 -24.20
C GLY A 244 -14.49 3.44 -24.61
N GLU A 245 -15.59 4.04 -25.00
CA GLU A 245 -15.70 5.44 -25.39
C GLU A 245 -16.85 6.08 -24.60
N VAL A 246 -16.63 7.28 -24.07
CA VAL A 246 -17.66 8.05 -23.36
C VAL A 246 -18.76 8.42 -24.34
N SER A 247 -19.96 7.85 -24.17
CA SER A 247 -21.11 8.08 -25.04
C SER A 247 -22.04 9.19 -24.55
N SER A 248 -22.12 9.43 -23.23
CA SER A 248 -22.96 10.45 -22.63
C SER A 248 -22.46 10.85 -21.24
N LEU A 249 -22.62 12.14 -20.88
CA LEU A 249 -22.34 12.70 -19.56
C LEU A 249 -23.59 13.30 -18.91
N ASN A 250 -24.79 12.96 -19.41
CA ASN A 250 -26.07 13.43 -18.85
C ASN A 250 -26.43 12.63 -17.59
N GLY A 251 -26.05 13.15 -16.43
CA GLY A 251 -26.14 12.45 -15.14
C GLY A 251 -24.89 11.60 -14.90
N ARG A 252 -25.05 10.27 -14.67
CA ARG A 252 -23.89 9.34 -14.61
C ARG A 252 -23.33 9.12 -16.02
N ALA A 253 -22.00 9.08 -16.11
CA ALA A 253 -21.34 8.83 -17.39
C ALA A 253 -21.70 7.44 -17.96
N GLN A 254 -22.10 7.42 -19.23
CA GLN A 254 -22.33 6.19 -19.98
C GLN A 254 -21.15 5.95 -20.91
N ILE A 255 -20.63 4.73 -20.88
CA ILE A 255 -19.47 4.33 -21.67
C ILE A 255 -19.90 3.16 -22.57
N ARG A 256 -19.69 3.32 -23.85
CA ARG A 256 -19.89 2.25 -24.83
C ARG A 256 -18.60 1.45 -24.91
N LEU A 257 -18.67 0.18 -24.56
CA LEU A 257 -17.55 -0.75 -24.68
C LEU A 257 -17.24 -1.03 -26.16
N SER A 258 -16.01 -1.41 -26.46
CA SER A 258 -15.59 -1.78 -27.82
C SER A 258 -16.39 -2.94 -28.41
N SER A 259 -17.01 -3.75 -27.59
CA SER A 259 -17.90 -4.88 -27.93
C SER A 259 -19.34 -4.48 -28.21
N GLY A 260 -19.73 -3.23 -27.92
CA GLY A 260 -21.04 -2.65 -28.22
C GLY A 260 -21.97 -2.48 -27.02
N GLU A 261 -21.69 -3.13 -25.85
CA GLU A 261 -22.48 -2.95 -24.63
C GLU A 261 -22.26 -1.55 -24.05
N THR A 262 -23.23 -1.08 -23.27
CA THR A 262 -23.12 0.20 -22.55
C THR A 262 -23.09 -0.06 -21.07
N VAL A 263 -22.08 0.49 -20.39
CA VAL A 263 -21.93 0.47 -18.93
C VAL A 263 -22.02 1.89 -18.37
N VAL A 264 -22.44 2.00 -17.13
CA VAL A 264 -22.59 3.27 -16.40
C VAL A 264 -21.47 3.36 -15.38
N ALA A 265 -20.75 4.48 -15.35
CA ALA A 265 -19.72 4.74 -14.35
C ALA A 265 -20.32 5.08 -12.97
N GLY A 266 -19.59 4.74 -11.91
CA GLY A 266 -19.97 5.06 -10.54
C GLY A 266 -19.85 6.55 -10.24
N ASP A 267 -18.71 7.14 -10.60
CA ASP A 267 -18.46 8.56 -10.42
C ASP A 267 -19.13 9.40 -11.52
N PRO A 268 -19.92 10.41 -11.15
CA PRO A 268 -20.51 11.35 -12.13
C PRO A 268 -19.48 12.30 -12.75
N SER A 269 -18.32 12.49 -12.10
CA SER A 269 -17.26 13.43 -12.52
C SER A 269 -16.05 12.69 -13.09
N ILE A 270 -16.21 12.07 -14.28
CA ILE A 270 -15.04 11.55 -15.01
C ILE A 270 -14.34 12.72 -15.72
N ASP A 271 -13.02 12.77 -15.65
CA ASP A 271 -12.21 13.80 -16.31
C ASP A 271 -12.00 13.48 -17.81
N ALA A 272 -13.09 13.14 -18.49
CA ALA A 272 -13.12 12.77 -19.90
C ALA A 272 -14.37 13.31 -20.59
N GLY A 273 -14.21 13.87 -21.78
CA GLY A 273 -15.32 14.40 -22.61
C GLY A 273 -16.06 13.29 -23.36
N VAL A 274 -17.26 13.60 -23.87
CA VAL A 274 -17.98 12.71 -24.80
C VAL A 274 -17.12 12.46 -26.05
N GLY A 275 -16.98 11.20 -26.46
CA GLY A 275 -16.11 10.75 -27.55
C GLY A 275 -14.68 10.42 -27.12
N SER A 276 -14.30 10.66 -25.86
CA SER A 276 -12.98 10.26 -25.35
C SER A 276 -12.88 8.74 -25.18
N SER A 277 -11.74 8.18 -25.59
CA SER A 277 -11.38 6.79 -25.28
C SER A 277 -11.00 6.68 -23.82
N VAL A 278 -11.57 5.70 -23.12
CA VAL A 278 -11.34 5.44 -21.70
C VAL A 278 -11.21 3.94 -21.44
N ARG A 279 -10.64 3.58 -20.29
CA ARG A 279 -10.76 2.22 -19.75
C ARG A 279 -11.73 2.18 -18.58
N VAL A 280 -12.66 1.25 -18.67
CA VAL A 280 -13.64 0.96 -17.62
C VAL A 280 -13.09 -0.16 -16.75
N GLY A 281 -13.00 0.07 -15.47
CA GLY A 281 -12.53 -0.92 -14.50
C GLY A 281 -13.62 -1.41 -13.56
N VAL A 282 -13.54 -2.69 -13.20
CA VAL A 282 -14.33 -3.29 -12.13
C VAL A 282 -13.50 -4.34 -11.40
N ARG A 283 -13.57 -4.34 -10.06
CA ARG A 283 -12.87 -5.31 -9.23
C ARG A 283 -13.52 -6.69 -9.34
N PRO A 284 -12.73 -7.79 -9.38
CA PRO A 284 -13.25 -9.16 -9.51
C PRO A 284 -14.28 -9.56 -8.45
N GLU A 285 -14.12 -9.11 -7.22
CA GLU A 285 -15.00 -9.39 -6.08
C GLU A 285 -16.32 -8.58 -6.10
N LYS A 286 -16.41 -7.57 -6.95
CA LYS A 286 -17.63 -6.74 -7.12
C LYS A 286 -18.56 -7.32 -8.21
N ILE A 287 -18.10 -8.34 -8.93
CA ILE A 287 -18.84 -8.96 -10.02
C ILE A 287 -19.60 -10.19 -9.53
N SER A 288 -20.88 -10.25 -9.85
CA SER A 288 -21.73 -11.45 -9.66
C SER A 288 -21.80 -12.23 -10.99
N ILE A 289 -21.77 -13.55 -10.90
CA ILE A 289 -22.00 -14.45 -12.03
C ILE A 289 -23.42 -14.99 -11.93
N VAL A 290 -24.21 -14.79 -12.98
CA VAL A 290 -25.57 -15.31 -13.10
C VAL A 290 -25.72 -16.11 -14.41
N SER A 291 -26.77 -16.94 -14.48
CA SER A 291 -27.09 -17.64 -15.74
C SER A 291 -27.47 -16.62 -16.82
N GLN A 292 -27.00 -16.82 -18.06
CA GLN A 292 -27.39 -15.96 -19.17
C GLN A 292 -28.91 -16.06 -19.48
N GLU A 293 -29.57 -17.14 -19.06
CA GLU A 293 -31.00 -17.34 -19.24
C GLU A 293 -31.87 -16.48 -18.31
N GLU A 294 -31.27 -15.97 -17.21
CA GLU A 294 -31.95 -15.04 -16.32
C GLU A 294 -32.01 -13.63 -16.93
N PRO A 295 -33.12 -12.90 -16.76
CA PRO A 295 -33.19 -11.52 -17.22
C PRO A 295 -32.14 -10.66 -16.49
N ALA A 296 -31.51 -9.74 -17.19
CA ALA A 296 -30.58 -8.82 -16.60
C ALA A 296 -31.25 -8.00 -15.49
N ALA A 297 -30.60 -7.88 -14.34
CA ALA A 297 -31.13 -7.12 -13.21
C ALA A 297 -31.16 -5.63 -13.56
N SER A 298 -32.31 -4.98 -13.36
CA SER A 298 -32.49 -3.56 -13.64
C SER A 298 -31.50 -2.71 -12.84
N GLY A 299 -30.87 -1.75 -13.48
CA GLY A 299 -29.93 -0.80 -12.87
C GLY A 299 -28.53 -1.36 -12.59
N ARG A 300 -28.19 -2.54 -13.10
CA ARG A 300 -26.85 -3.11 -13.07
C ARG A 300 -26.15 -2.99 -14.43
N ASN A 301 -24.85 -2.81 -14.39
CA ASN A 301 -23.98 -3.04 -15.54
C ASN A 301 -23.87 -4.54 -15.77
N HIS A 302 -23.75 -4.95 -17.03
CA HIS A 302 -23.55 -6.35 -17.35
C HIS A 302 -22.77 -6.54 -18.63
N VAL A 303 -22.08 -7.66 -18.73
CA VAL A 303 -21.48 -8.21 -19.94
C VAL A 303 -21.69 -9.72 -19.98
N ASP A 304 -21.87 -10.27 -21.17
CA ASP A 304 -21.99 -11.72 -21.34
C ASP A 304 -20.63 -12.36 -21.63
N GLY A 305 -20.45 -13.62 -21.22
CA GLY A 305 -19.21 -14.35 -21.43
C GLY A 305 -19.36 -15.86 -21.31
N THR A 306 -18.23 -16.56 -21.48
CA THR A 306 -18.17 -18.03 -21.33
C THR A 306 -17.10 -18.41 -20.32
N VAL A 307 -17.43 -19.24 -19.36
CA VAL A 307 -16.48 -19.69 -18.33
C VAL A 307 -15.35 -20.50 -18.97
N ARG A 308 -14.13 -20.00 -18.90
CA ARG A 308 -12.92 -20.64 -19.39
C ARG A 308 -12.26 -21.54 -18.34
N LEU A 309 -12.23 -21.07 -17.11
CA LEU A 309 -11.59 -21.75 -15.98
C LEU A 309 -12.37 -21.47 -14.70
N ALA A 310 -12.48 -22.48 -13.85
CA ALA A 310 -12.99 -22.36 -12.49
C ALA A 310 -11.98 -22.99 -11.52
N THR A 311 -11.44 -22.21 -10.59
CA THR A 311 -10.44 -22.65 -9.62
C THR A 311 -10.96 -22.45 -8.21
N TYR A 312 -10.94 -23.51 -7.40
CA TYR A 312 -11.27 -23.43 -5.98
C TYR A 312 -10.07 -23.02 -5.14
N ILE A 313 -10.19 -21.92 -4.38
CA ILE A 313 -9.09 -21.37 -3.54
C ILE A 313 -9.50 -21.40 -2.04
N GLY A 314 -10.33 -22.31 -1.61
CA GLY A 314 -10.79 -22.43 -0.22
C GLY A 314 -11.85 -21.40 0.12
N VAL A 315 -11.48 -20.16 0.40
CA VAL A 315 -12.41 -19.08 0.80
C VAL A 315 -13.28 -18.56 -0.35
N ASN A 316 -12.83 -18.73 -1.58
CA ASN A 316 -13.53 -18.30 -2.78
C ASN A 316 -13.30 -19.25 -3.97
N TYR A 317 -14.10 -19.08 -5.01
CA TYR A 317 -13.87 -19.59 -6.37
C TYR A 317 -13.37 -18.44 -7.23
N GLN A 318 -12.32 -18.70 -7.98
CA GLN A 318 -11.81 -17.79 -9.01
C GLN A 318 -12.25 -18.30 -10.39
N TYR A 319 -13.01 -17.49 -11.10
CA TYR A 319 -13.42 -17.77 -12.48
C TYR A 319 -12.62 -16.90 -13.43
N ARG A 320 -12.20 -17.49 -14.56
CA ARG A 320 -11.79 -16.74 -15.74
C ARG A 320 -12.87 -16.92 -16.80
N VAL A 321 -13.39 -15.81 -17.30
CA VAL A 321 -14.51 -15.76 -18.24
C VAL A 321 -14.02 -15.06 -19.50
N ASP A 322 -14.17 -15.74 -20.65
CA ASP A 322 -13.96 -15.12 -21.96
C ASP A 322 -15.12 -14.17 -22.22
N GLY A 323 -14.85 -12.87 -22.11
CA GLY A 323 -15.84 -11.80 -22.19
C GLY A 323 -15.80 -11.05 -23.51
N PRO A 324 -16.35 -9.83 -23.52
CA PRO A 324 -16.46 -8.99 -24.70
C PRO A 324 -15.09 -8.70 -25.36
N GLY A 325 -15.04 -8.66 -26.69
CA GLY A 325 -13.84 -8.34 -27.46
C GLY A 325 -12.70 -9.36 -27.30
N GLY A 326 -12.99 -10.58 -26.78
CA GLY A 326 -11.98 -11.62 -26.53
C GLY A 326 -11.12 -11.38 -25.27
N ARG A 327 -11.48 -10.41 -24.45
CA ARG A 327 -10.78 -10.16 -23.17
C ARG A 327 -11.18 -11.19 -22.11
N GLN A 328 -10.22 -11.60 -21.32
CA GLN A 328 -10.46 -12.43 -20.15
C GLN A 328 -10.82 -11.58 -18.94
N LEU A 329 -11.95 -11.90 -18.32
CA LEU A 329 -12.41 -11.28 -17.08
C LEU A 329 -12.20 -12.26 -15.92
N THR A 330 -11.72 -11.76 -14.79
CA THR A 330 -11.58 -12.51 -13.54
C THR A 330 -12.76 -12.18 -12.62
N VAL A 331 -13.33 -13.19 -11.97
CA VAL A 331 -14.41 -13.01 -10.99
C VAL A 331 -14.12 -13.83 -9.75
N PHE A 332 -14.27 -13.22 -8.58
CA PHE A 332 -14.15 -13.88 -7.30
C PHE A 332 -15.53 -14.08 -6.68
N VAL A 333 -15.92 -15.34 -6.49
CA VAL A 333 -17.19 -15.70 -5.84
C VAL A 333 -16.88 -16.31 -4.49
N GLN A 334 -17.39 -15.71 -3.41
CA GLN A 334 -17.20 -16.24 -2.07
C GLN A 334 -17.77 -17.65 -1.94
N ASN A 335 -17.01 -18.57 -1.30
CA ASN A 335 -17.49 -19.91 -1.02
C ASN A 335 -18.52 -19.89 0.12
N GLN A 336 -19.79 -19.95 -0.22
CA GLN A 336 -20.91 -19.98 0.73
C GLN A 336 -21.45 -21.41 0.98
N GLY A 337 -20.72 -22.45 0.58
CA GLY A 337 -21.12 -23.84 0.69
C GLY A 337 -22.04 -24.33 -0.45
N ALA A 338 -22.75 -25.46 -0.25
CA ALA A 338 -23.48 -26.17 -1.30
C ALA A 338 -24.72 -25.43 -1.89
N ALA A 339 -25.04 -24.25 -1.38
CA ALA A 339 -26.23 -23.49 -1.82
C ALA A 339 -26.00 -22.61 -3.07
N GLY A 340 -24.75 -22.48 -3.55
CA GLY A 340 -24.42 -21.68 -4.71
C GLY A 340 -24.35 -22.53 -5.98
N SER A 341 -25.07 -22.13 -7.03
CA SER A 341 -24.89 -22.67 -8.39
C SER A 341 -23.51 -22.21 -8.89
N HIS A 342 -22.53 -23.13 -8.91
CA HIS A 342 -21.21 -22.85 -9.46
C HIS A 342 -21.21 -23.12 -10.98
N PRO A 343 -21.02 -22.09 -11.82
CA PRO A 343 -21.01 -22.31 -13.26
C PRO A 343 -19.83 -23.19 -13.67
N SER A 344 -20.10 -24.09 -14.61
CA SER A 344 -19.13 -25.04 -15.15
C SER A 344 -18.34 -24.43 -16.30
N VAL A 345 -17.12 -24.95 -16.54
CA VAL A 345 -16.32 -24.59 -17.72
C VAL A 345 -17.12 -24.84 -19.00
N GLY A 346 -17.11 -23.87 -19.91
CA GLY A 346 -17.88 -23.85 -21.15
C GLY A 346 -19.32 -23.32 -21.00
N GLN A 347 -19.78 -23.06 -19.79
CA GLN A 347 -21.10 -22.49 -19.56
C GLN A 347 -21.13 -21.01 -19.94
N ARG A 348 -22.20 -20.59 -20.63
CA ARG A 348 -22.49 -19.18 -20.88
C ARG A 348 -23.06 -18.54 -19.63
N VAL A 349 -22.50 -17.37 -19.29
CA VAL A 349 -22.84 -16.63 -18.05
C VAL A 349 -23.00 -15.16 -18.37
N ARG A 350 -23.72 -14.47 -17.51
CA ARG A 350 -23.73 -13.02 -17.44
C ARG A 350 -22.98 -12.57 -16.20
N LEU A 351 -22.11 -11.60 -16.38
CA LEU A 351 -21.36 -10.92 -15.33
C LEU A 351 -22.09 -9.62 -15.01
N GLU A 352 -22.52 -9.42 -13.78
CA GLU A 352 -23.29 -8.25 -13.36
C GLU A 352 -22.62 -7.54 -12.20
N TRP A 353 -22.63 -6.20 -12.21
CA TRP A 353 -22.16 -5.39 -11.10
C TRP A 353 -22.92 -4.06 -10.99
N LEU A 354 -22.85 -3.44 -9.81
CA LEU A 354 -23.48 -2.13 -9.62
C LEU A 354 -22.66 -1.03 -10.31
N PRO A 355 -23.31 0.00 -10.90
CA PRO A 355 -22.62 1.14 -11.51
C PRO A 355 -21.59 1.79 -10.57
N GLU A 356 -21.87 1.88 -9.28
CA GLU A 356 -20.99 2.45 -8.24
C GLU A 356 -19.65 1.72 -8.08
N HIS A 357 -19.57 0.47 -8.55
CA HIS A 357 -18.32 -0.30 -8.55
C HIS A 357 -17.51 -0.14 -9.86
N THR A 358 -17.97 0.72 -10.75
CA THR A 358 -17.30 1.01 -12.02
C THR A 358 -16.44 2.25 -11.86
N PHE A 359 -15.14 2.09 -11.95
CA PHE A 359 -14.21 3.22 -12.07
C PHE A 359 -13.78 3.42 -13.53
N VAL A 360 -13.30 4.61 -13.85
CA VAL A 360 -12.84 4.98 -15.20
C VAL A 360 -11.45 5.56 -15.07
N VAL A 361 -10.54 5.07 -15.91
CA VAL A 361 -9.18 5.58 -16.01
C VAL A 361 -8.83 5.91 -17.44
N GLU A 362 -7.94 6.88 -17.65
CA GLU A 362 -7.39 7.14 -18.98
C GLU A 362 -6.51 5.96 -19.43
N PRO A 363 -6.52 5.60 -20.71
CA PRO A 363 -5.62 4.59 -21.24
C PRO A 363 -4.16 5.05 -21.02
N SER A 364 -3.37 4.28 -20.29
CA SER A 364 -1.92 4.53 -20.25
C SER A 364 -1.32 4.14 -21.60
N GLY A 365 -0.49 5.00 -22.18
CA GLY A 365 0.22 4.68 -23.43
C GLY A 365 1.22 3.53 -23.33
N GLU A 366 1.46 3.02 -22.11
CA GLU A 366 2.36 1.91 -21.80
C GLU A 366 1.52 0.70 -21.35
N SER A 367 1.68 -0.44 -22.04
CA SER A 367 1.01 -1.68 -21.62
C SER A 367 1.66 -2.23 -20.35
N LEU A 368 0.85 -2.60 -19.36
CA LEU A 368 1.29 -3.25 -18.11
C LEU A 368 2.06 -4.57 -18.35
N ASP A 369 1.90 -5.17 -19.53
CA ASP A 369 2.53 -6.43 -19.95
C ASP A 369 4.07 -6.33 -20.09
N GLN A 370 4.64 -5.13 -20.22
CA GLN A 370 6.09 -4.96 -20.38
C GLN A 370 6.85 -4.98 -19.04
N GLU A 371 6.19 -4.71 -17.92
CA GLU A 371 6.85 -4.73 -16.58
C GLU A 371 6.93 -6.15 -15.98
N GLU A 372 6.13 -7.13 -16.46
CA GLU A 372 6.20 -8.53 -16.01
C GLU A 372 7.30 -9.34 -16.73
N GLU A 373 7.76 -8.93 -17.90
CA GLU A 373 8.84 -9.60 -18.64
C GLU A 373 10.26 -9.21 -18.19
N GLU A 374 10.41 -8.12 -17.40
CA GLU A 374 11.71 -7.69 -16.83
C GLU A 374 11.96 -8.21 -15.39
N ARG A 375 11.14 -9.13 -14.89
CA ARG A 375 11.31 -9.78 -13.57
C ARG A 375 11.83 -11.24 -13.74
#